data_c6cf5af0fed99a9627053b11e8e6d8fc
#
_entry.id   c6cf5af0fed99a9627053b11e8e6d8fc
#
_cell.length_a   1.000
_cell.length_b   1.000
_cell.length_c   1.000
_cell.angle_alpha   90.00
_cell.angle_beta   90.00
_cell.angle_gamma   90.00
#
_symmetry.space_group_name_H-M   'P 1'
#
loop_
_entity.id
_entity.type
_entity.pdbx_description
1 polymer ?
#
loop_
_entity_poly.entity_id
_entity_poly.type
_entity_poly.pdbx_seq_one_letter_code
_entity_poly.pdbx_strand_id
1 'polypeptide(L)'
;MKIYTEIIGNIYHSPVWEDTMRDVEIESIYLDQWTAQKSRFLAKSDKGEEYPIALKRHSQVIDGDIIYYSPEEKKAIVLRIELSPVLVIDMGALVEKAPETMIRISVELGHAIGNQHWPAVVKETKVYVPLTVDKKVMLSVMETHHIEGIAYEFQKGLEIIPYLAPHEIRRLFGGAGQESHSHEEGHNAFHPDHEHSHIHGSSNHHHH
;
A
#
# COMPACT_ATOMS: atom_id res chain seq x y z
N MET A 1 -14.72 1.54 27.91
CA MET A 1 -14.29 2.22 26.67
C MET A 1 -14.93 1.50 25.50
N LYS A 2 -15.72 2.18 24.65
CA LYS A 2 -16.42 1.58 23.51
C LYS A 2 -15.40 1.31 22.39
N ILE A 3 -15.41 0.11 21.83
CA ILE A 3 -14.55 -0.26 20.67
C ILE A 3 -15.40 -0.18 19.40
N TYR A 4 -14.90 0.47 18.37
CA TYR A 4 -15.58 0.63 17.09
C TYR A 4 -15.10 -0.49 16.14
N THR A 5 -16.04 -1.34 15.71
CA THR A 5 -15.73 -2.60 15.02
C THR A 5 -16.18 -2.63 13.56
N GLU A 6 -16.92 -1.61 13.10
CA GLU A 6 -17.48 -1.57 11.75
C GLU A 6 -17.50 -0.15 11.19
N ILE A 7 -17.44 -0.06 9.88
CA ILE A 7 -17.70 1.14 9.09
C ILE A 7 -19.17 1.08 8.71
N ILE A 8 -19.95 2.09 9.12
CA ILE A 8 -21.41 2.12 8.92
C ILE A 8 -21.83 2.83 7.64
N GLY A 9 -20.90 3.53 7.00
CA GLY A 9 -21.12 4.25 5.75
C GLY A 9 -19.94 5.12 5.38
N ASN A 10 -20.11 5.91 4.30
CA ASN A 10 -19.11 6.87 3.87
C ASN A 10 -19.80 8.14 3.38
N ILE A 11 -19.32 9.31 3.82
CA ILE A 11 -19.96 10.59 3.53
C ILE A 11 -19.89 11.00 2.05
N TYR A 12 -18.96 10.42 1.27
CA TYR A 12 -18.78 10.77 -0.14
C TYR A 12 -19.42 9.76 -1.10
N HIS A 13 -19.66 8.53 -0.64
CA HIS A 13 -20.06 7.43 -1.51
C HIS A 13 -21.57 7.11 -1.46
N SER A 14 -22.35 7.85 -0.66
CA SER A 14 -23.78 7.62 -0.54
C SER A 14 -24.55 8.93 -0.38
N PRO A 15 -25.48 9.24 -1.30
CA PRO A 15 -26.35 10.42 -1.17
C PRO A 15 -27.13 10.48 0.16
N VAL A 16 -27.47 9.31 0.71
CA VAL A 16 -28.15 9.22 2.02
C VAL A 16 -27.30 9.81 3.13
N TRP A 17 -25.99 9.55 3.13
CA TRP A 17 -25.09 10.10 4.13
C TRP A 17 -24.80 11.57 3.90
N GLU A 18 -24.74 12.04 2.67
CA GLU A 18 -24.58 13.45 2.36
C GLU A 18 -25.71 14.30 2.94
N ASP A 19 -26.96 13.86 2.77
CA ASP A 19 -28.13 14.54 3.32
C ASP A 19 -28.18 14.42 4.85
N THR A 20 -27.89 13.24 5.39
CA THR A 20 -27.89 12.97 6.85
C THR A 20 -26.89 13.84 7.60
N MET A 21 -25.73 14.12 7.02
CA MET A 21 -24.65 14.86 7.67
C MET A 21 -24.86 16.39 7.72
N ARG A 22 -25.86 16.95 7.03
CA ARG A 22 -26.08 18.41 6.96
C ARG A 22 -26.36 19.04 8.33
N ASP A 23 -27.08 18.34 9.21
CA ASP A 23 -27.51 18.85 10.53
C ASP A 23 -26.84 18.08 11.68
N VAL A 24 -25.70 17.46 11.42
CA VAL A 24 -24.99 16.60 12.37
C VAL A 24 -23.65 17.22 12.73
N GLU A 25 -23.32 17.23 14.01
CA GLU A 25 -21.99 17.60 14.48
C GLU A 25 -20.99 16.49 14.11
N ILE A 26 -20.07 16.81 13.22
CA ILE A 26 -19.03 15.87 12.78
C ILE A 26 -17.80 16.05 13.66
N GLU A 27 -17.39 14.97 14.30
CA GLU A 27 -16.09 14.83 14.95
C GLU A 27 -15.16 14.06 14.02
N SER A 28 -14.00 14.64 13.68
CA SER A 28 -13.08 14.08 12.70
C SER A 28 -11.88 13.41 13.35
N ILE A 29 -11.54 12.21 12.88
CA ILE A 29 -10.32 11.49 13.24
C ILE A 29 -9.39 11.51 12.03
N TYR A 30 -8.30 12.26 12.13
CA TYR A 30 -7.31 12.34 11.06
C TYR A 30 -6.30 11.19 11.17
N LEU A 31 -6.21 10.39 10.14
CA LEU A 31 -5.32 9.24 10.04
C LEU A 31 -4.25 9.53 8.98
N ASP A 32 -3.01 9.19 9.31
CA ASP A 32 -1.99 9.06 8.29
C ASP A 32 -2.24 7.81 7.41
N GLN A 33 -1.63 7.79 6.24
CA GLN A 33 -1.80 6.71 5.27
C GLN A 33 -1.43 5.32 5.81
N TRP A 34 -0.52 5.24 6.79
CA TRP A 34 -0.05 3.99 7.37
C TRP A 34 -1.04 3.44 8.41
N THR A 35 -1.60 4.33 9.20
CA THR A 35 -2.64 3.98 10.19
C THR A 35 -3.92 3.58 9.49
N ALA A 36 -4.30 4.22 8.41
CA ALA A 36 -5.47 3.88 7.60
C ALA A 36 -5.43 2.46 7.00
N GLN A 37 -4.24 1.86 6.84
CA GLN A 37 -4.08 0.48 6.35
C GLN A 37 -4.24 -0.59 7.44
N LYS A 38 -4.27 -0.19 8.72
CA LYS A 38 -4.40 -1.13 9.84
C LYS A 38 -5.87 -1.41 10.11
N SER A 39 -6.19 -2.67 10.43
CA SER A 39 -7.52 -3.04 10.88
C SER A 39 -7.74 -2.79 12.38
N ARG A 40 -6.67 -2.52 13.16
CA ARG A 40 -6.73 -2.23 14.59
C ARG A 40 -5.76 -1.11 14.94
N PHE A 41 -6.29 -0.05 15.55
CA PHE A 41 -5.50 1.10 15.98
C PHE A 41 -6.24 1.92 17.04
N LEU A 42 -5.51 2.73 17.77
CA LEU A 42 -6.04 3.78 18.63
C LEU A 42 -5.82 5.12 17.90
N ALA A 43 -6.85 5.91 17.78
CA ALA A 43 -6.77 7.20 17.12
C ALA A 43 -7.40 8.30 17.96
N LYS A 44 -6.89 9.53 17.79
CA LYS A 44 -7.37 10.70 18.49
C LYS A 44 -8.14 11.60 17.53
N SER A 45 -9.29 12.12 17.99
CA SER A 45 -10.09 13.05 17.21
C SER A 45 -9.58 14.49 17.31
N ASP A 46 -10.14 15.36 16.47
CA ASP A 46 -9.95 16.82 16.52
C ASP A 46 -10.42 17.46 17.84
N LYS A 47 -11.29 16.76 18.60
CA LYS A 47 -11.72 17.16 19.95
C LYS A 47 -10.84 16.61 21.08
N GLY A 48 -9.84 15.80 20.73
CA GLY A 48 -8.89 15.24 21.68
C GLY A 48 -9.32 13.93 22.31
N GLU A 49 -10.48 13.38 21.94
CA GLU A 49 -10.98 12.10 22.44
C GLU A 49 -10.27 10.93 21.75
N GLU A 50 -10.07 9.84 22.48
CA GLU A 50 -9.42 8.62 21.98
C GLU A 50 -10.44 7.56 21.59
N TYR A 51 -10.28 7.04 20.37
CA TYR A 51 -11.16 6.05 19.77
C TYR A 51 -10.40 4.76 19.43
N PRO A 52 -10.64 3.66 20.17
CA PRO A 52 -10.12 2.35 19.79
C PRO A 52 -10.95 1.77 18.64
N ILE A 53 -10.29 1.52 17.53
CA ILE A 53 -10.88 0.99 16.32
C ILE A 53 -10.34 -0.41 16.10
N ALA A 54 -11.23 -1.40 15.90
CA ALA A 54 -10.89 -2.80 15.69
C ALA A 54 -11.81 -3.40 14.62
N LEU A 55 -11.52 -3.07 13.37
CA LEU A 55 -12.28 -3.54 12.22
C LEU A 55 -12.00 -5.02 11.94
N LYS A 56 -12.86 -5.62 11.12
CA LYS A 56 -12.66 -6.97 10.62
C LYS A 56 -11.30 -7.06 9.87
N ARG A 57 -10.63 -8.19 9.97
CA ARG A 57 -9.35 -8.44 9.28
C ARG A 57 -9.50 -8.14 7.78
N HIS A 58 -8.50 -7.48 7.21
CA HIS A 58 -8.46 -7.03 5.82
C HIS A 58 -9.49 -5.94 5.44
N SER A 59 -10.19 -5.35 6.40
CA SER A 59 -10.92 -4.10 6.15
C SER A 59 -9.94 -2.97 5.89
N GLN A 60 -10.23 -2.15 4.89
CA GLN A 60 -9.51 -0.93 4.60
C GLN A 60 -10.38 0.26 4.98
N VAL A 61 -9.77 1.24 5.60
CA VAL A 61 -10.40 2.53 5.86
C VAL A 61 -10.16 3.42 4.65
N ILE A 62 -11.19 4.09 4.19
CA ILE A 62 -11.10 5.11 3.15
C ILE A 62 -11.53 6.47 3.69
N ASP A 63 -11.11 7.55 3.03
CA ASP A 63 -11.47 8.90 3.46
C ASP A 63 -12.98 9.08 3.46
N GLY A 64 -13.51 9.68 4.52
CA GLY A 64 -14.94 9.89 4.72
C GLY A 64 -15.70 8.73 5.38
N ASP A 65 -15.03 7.64 5.76
CA ASP A 65 -15.68 6.53 6.47
C ASP A 65 -16.26 6.96 7.82
N ILE A 66 -17.49 6.50 8.09
CA ILE A 66 -18.24 6.81 9.30
C ILE A 66 -18.16 5.59 10.22
N ILE A 67 -17.68 5.76 11.45
CA ILE A 67 -17.60 4.71 12.47
C ILE A 67 -18.64 4.85 13.57
N TYR A 68 -19.29 6.00 13.64
CA TYR A 68 -20.37 6.27 14.60
C TYR A 68 -21.33 7.30 14.02
N TYR A 69 -22.62 7.07 14.28
CA TYR A 69 -23.68 8.02 14.03
C TYR A 69 -24.79 7.84 15.04
N SER A 70 -25.27 8.94 15.59
CA SER A 70 -26.45 9.02 16.47
C SER A 70 -27.35 10.17 16.01
N PRO A 71 -28.55 9.87 15.50
CA PRO A 71 -29.53 10.89 15.15
C PRO A 71 -30.07 11.63 16.38
N GLU A 72 -30.10 10.97 17.53
CA GLU A 72 -30.57 11.54 18.80
C GLU A 72 -29.60 12.59 19.35
N GLU A 73 -28.30 12.26 19.31
CA GLU A 73 -27.21 13.16 19.72
C GLU A 73 -26.84 14.16 18.64
N LYS A 74 -27.36 13.99 17.41
CA LYS A 74 -26.94 14.71 16.21
C LYS A 74 -25.42 14.71 16.04
N LYS A 75 -24.80 13.57 16.24
CA LYS A 75 -23.35 13.41 16.24
C LYS A 75 -22.91 12.28 15.33
N ALA A 76 -21.82 12.52 14.60
CA ALA A 76 -21.12 11.50 13.82
C ALA A 76 -19.61 11.56 14.06
N ILE A 77 -18.94 10.40 13.91
CA ILE A 77 -17.48 10.31 13.93
C ILE A 77 -17.03 9.82 12.56
N VAL A 78 -16.21 10.63 11.91
CA VAL A 78 -15.76 10.42 10.54
C VAL A 78 -14.25 10.28 10.49
N LEU A 79 -13.77 9.27 9.79
CA LEU A 79 -12.34 9.08 9.52
C LEU A 79 -11.92 9.94 8.33
N ARG A 80 -10.84 10.69 8.51
CA ARG A 80 -10.20 11.51 7.49
C ARG A 80 -8.81 10.98 7.21
N ILE A 81 -8.47 10.75 5.95
CA ILE A 81 -7.19 10.18 5.59
C ILE A 81 -6.36 11.23 4.84
N GLU A 82 -5.21 11.55 5.41
CA GLU A 82 -4.21 12.37 4.76
C GLU A 82 -3.23 11.46 4.01
N LEU A 83 -3.44 11.32 2.70
CA LEU A 83 -2.51 10.60 1.84
C LEU A 83 -1.36 11.51 1.42
N SER A 84 -0.14 10.98 1.50
CA SER A 84 1.03 11.68 0.96
C SER A 84 0.86 11.97 -0.52
N PRO A 85 1.40 13.11 -1.00
CA PRO A 85 1.53 13.35 -2.42
C PRO A 85 2.28 12.21 -3.12
N VAL A 86 2.02 12.02 -4.39
CA VAL A 86 2.64 10.99 -5.22
C VAL A 86 3.40 11.64 -6.35
N LEU A 87 4.67 11.29 -6.51
CA LEU A 87 5.44 11.60 -7.71
C LEU A 87 4.94 10.68 -8.83
N VAL A 88 4.32 11.25 -9.84
CA VAL A 88 3.88 10.56 -11.05
C VAL A 88 4.92 10.79 -12.12
N ILE A 89 5.53 9.73 -12.61
CA ILE A 89 6.55 9.77 -13.66
C ILE A 89 5.91 9.19 -14.92
N ASP A 90 5.79 9.99 -15.96
CA ASP A 90 5.20 9.60 -17.24
C ASP A 90 6.30 9.26 -18.25
N MET A 91 6.31 8.03 -18.70
CA MET A 91 7.22 7.49 -19.70
C MET A 91 6.55 7.37 -21.08
N GLY A 92 5.37 7.93 -21.27
CA GLY A 92 4.60 7.79 -22.52
C GLY A 92 5.37 8.21 -23.78
N ALA A 93 6.19 9.26 -23.68
CA ALA A 93 7.02 9.71 -24.79
C ALA A 93 8.12 8.70 -25.20
N LEU A 94 8.45 7.71 -24.35
CA LEU A 94 9.45 6.69 -24.69
C LEU A 94 8.90 5.64 -25.67
N VAL A 95 7.58 5.50 -25.77
CA VAL A 95 6.95 4.52 -26.67
C VAL A 95 7.29 4.78 -28.15
N GLU A 96 7.59 6.03 -28.49
CA GLU A 96 8.01 6.44 -29.84
C GLU A 96 9.52 6.36 -30.08
N LYS A 97 10.31 5.98 -29.05
CA LYS A 97 11.77 5.83 -29.16
C LYS A 97 12.16 4.45 -29.64
N ALA A 98 13.41 4.31 -30.08
CA ALA A 98 13.97 2.99 -30.42
C ALA A 98 13.89 2.05 -29.19
N PRO A 99 13.60 0.74 -29.40
CA PRO A 99 13.42 -0.23 -28.30
C PRO A 99 14.62 -0.26 -27.32
N GLU A 100 15.83 -0.14 -27.83
CA GLU A 100 17.06 -0.13 -27.00
C GLU A 100 17.09 1.08 -26.08
N THR A 101 16.67 2.24 -26.57
CA THR A 101 16.59 3.49 -25.79
C THR A 101 15.51 3.38 -24.72
N MET A 102 14.34 2.87 -25.07
CA MET A 102 13.23 2.64 -24.13
C MET A 102 13.65 1.69 -23.01
N ILE A 103 14.27 0.55 -23.35
CA ILE A 103 14.74 -0.43 -22.38
C ILE A 103 15.77 0.20 -21.45
N ARG A 104 16.80 0.87 -21.97
CA ARG A 104 17.86 1.50 -21.20
C ARG A 104 17.28 2.50 -20.21
N ILE A 105 16.44 3.42 -20.65
CA ILE A 105 15.83 4.46 -19.81
C ILE A 105 14.95 3.82 -18.73
N SER A 106 14.14 2.82 -19.07
CA SER A 106 13.27 2.13 -18.10
C SER A 106 14.08 1.44 -17.00
N VAL A 107 15.21 0.82 -17.35
CA VAL A 107 16.12 0.16 -16.39
C VAL A 107 16.82 1.20 -15.51
N GLU A 108 17.33 2.28 -16.10
CA GLU A 108 17.97 3.39 -15.35
C GLU A 108 17.02 4.01 -14.34
N LEU A 109 15.76 4.28 -14.74
CA LEU A 109 14.73 4.80 -13.85
C LEU A 109 14.39 3.83 -12.72
N GLY A 110 14.16 2.56 -13.07
CA GLY A 110 13.88 1.51 -12.08
C GLY A 110 15.01 1.34 -11.08
N HIS A 111 16.26 1.42 -11.54
CA HIS A 111 17.45 1.36 -10.68
C HIS A 111 17.53 2.60 -9.76
N ALA A 112 17.29 3.80 -10.29
CA ALA A 112 17.30 5.03 -9.51
C ALA A 112 16.28 5.01 -8.36
N ILE A 113 15.03 4.59 -8.65
CA ILE A 113 13.96 4.45 -7.66
C ILE A 113 14.29 3.33 -6.66
N GLY A 114 14.76 2.19 -7.14
CA GLY A 114 15.10 1.02 -6.31
C GLY A 114 16.22 1.30 -5.33
N ASN A 115 17.27 2.04 -5.73
CA ASN A 115 18.37 2.44 -4.85
C ASN A 115 17.91 3.32 -3.67
N GLN A 116 16.83 4.07 -3.84
CA GLN A 116 16.26 4.88 -2.77
C GLN A 116 15.31 4.07 -1.86
N HIS A 117 15.06 2.79 -2.17
CA HIS A 117 14.06 1.95 -1.48
C HIS A 117 12.66 2.57 -1.47
N TRP A 118 12.33 3.39 -2.45
CA TRP A 118 11.00 3.96 -2.57
C TRP A 118 10.01 2.92 -3.08
N PRO A 119 8.86 2.75 -2.43
CA PRO A 119 7.81 1.92 -2.99
C PRO A 119 7.33 2.53 -4.31
N ALA A 120 7.12 1.69 -5.30
CA ALA A 120 6.67 2.14 -6.61
C ALA A 120 5.62 1.19 -7.19
N VAL A 121 4.66 1.76 -7.92
CA VAL A 121 3.71 1.03 -8.75
C VAL A 121 3.89 1.49 -10.19
N VAL A 122 4.04 0.52 -11.09
CA VAL A 122 4.08 0.78 -12.53
C VAL A 122 2.74 0.40 -13.11
N LYS A 123 2.11 1.33 -13.83
CA LYS A 123 0.86 1.09 -14.50
C LYS A 123 0.83 1.78 -15.86
N GLU A 124 0.62 1.01 -16.90
CA GLU A 124 0.75 1.47 -18.27
C GLU A 124 2.13 2.14 -18.51
N THR A 125 2.17 3.39 -18.91
CA THR A 125 3.40 4.16 -19.11
C THR A 125 3.80 5.01 -17.90
N LYS A 126 3.12 4.84 -16.76
CA LYS A 126 3.35 5.69 -15.58
C LYS A 126 3.94 4.90 -14.41
N VAL A 127 4.82 5.57 -13.68
CA VAL A 127 5.36 5.08 -12.40
C VAL A 127 4.89 6.02 -11.30
N TYR A 128 4.27 5.46 -10.26
CA TYR A 128 3.75 6.17 -9.11
C TYR A 128 4.65 5.89 -7.92
N VAL A 129 5.17 6.94 -7.28
CA VAL A 129 6.07 6.85 -6.11
C VAL A 129 5.54 7.79 -5.02
N PRO A 130 5.12 7.28 -3.84
CA PRO A 130 4.62 8.14 -2.77
C PRO A 130 5.75 8.99 -2.19
N LEU A 131 5.40 10.17 -1.71
CA LEU A 131 6.35 11.08 -1.07
C LEU A 131 6.71 10.53 0.33
N THR A 132 7.81 9.78 0.38
CA THR A 132 8.33 9.16 1.62
C THR A 132 9.45 9.96 2.28
N VAL A 133 9.99 10.94 1.56
CA VAL A 133 11.05 11.86 2.00
C VAL A 133 10.70 13.29 1.56
N ASP A 134 11.53 14.26 1.90
CA ASP A 134 11.31 15.63 1.44
C ASP A 134 11.23 15.73 -0.09
N LYS A 135 10.29 16.51 -0.59
CA LYS A 135 10.05 16.73 -2.03
C LYS A 135 11.32 17.14 -2.78
N LYS A 136 12.16 17.97 -2.14
CA LYS A 136 13.42 18.41 -2.75
C LYS A 136 14.41 17.26 -2.94
N VAL A 137 14.42 16.30 -2.01
CA VAL A 137 15.27 15.11 -2.12
C VAL A 137 14.80 14.26 -3.31
N MET A 138 13.50 14.02 -3.46
CA MET A 138 12.98 13.27 -4.61
C MET A 138 13.28 13.96 -5.94
N LEU A 139 13.09 15.28 -6.01
CA LEU A 139 13.42 16.04 -7.21
C LEU A 139 14.91 15.99 -7.52
N SER A 140 15.80 16.13 -6.52
CA SER A 140 17.24 16.05 -6.71
C SER A 140 17.68 14.69 -7.27
N VAL A 141 17.07 13.60 -6.85
CA VAL A 141 17.32 12.27 -7.42
C VAL A 141 16.91 12.24 -8.89
N MET A 142 15.72 12.73 -9.24
CA MET A 142 15.26 12.77 -10.64
C MET A 142 16.17 13.65 -11.51
N GLU A 143 16.60 14.80 -11.01
CA GLU A 143 17.52 15.71 -11.70
C GLU A 143 18.92 15.11 -11.87
N THR A 144 19.44 14.42 -10.86
CA THR A 144 20.77 13.81 -10.90
C THR A 144 20.88 12.73 -11.98
N HIS A 145 19.83 11.95 -12.16
CA HIS A 145 19.78 10.91 -13.18
C HIS A 145 19.50 11.47 -14.59
N HIS A 146 19.00 12.70 -14.68
CA HIS A 146 18.74 13.45 -15.93
C HIS A 146 18.23 12.57 -17.09
N ILE A 147 17.17 11.81 -16.81
CA ILE A 147 16.63 10.82 -17.74
C ILE A 147 15.80 11.54 -18.82
N GLU A 148 16.32 11.59 -20.03
CA GLU A 148 15.64 12.24 -21.16
C GLU A 148 14.37 11.49 -21.58
N GLY A 149 13.32 12.24 -21.92
CA GLY A 149 12.07 11.68 -22.47
C GLY A 149 11.07 11.22 -21.41
N ILE A 150 11.29 11.54 -20.14
CA ILE A 150 10.30 11.36 -19.07
C ILE A 150 9.80 12.73 -18.61
N ALA A 151 8.51 12.77 -18.23
CA ALA A 151 7.92 13.90 -17.51
C ALA A 151 7.56 13.45 -16.10
N TYR A 152 7.62 14.34 -15.12
CA TYR A 152 7.20 13.99 -13.75
C TYR A 152 6.61 15.19 -13.02
N GLU A 153 5.64 14.90 -12.19
CA GLU A 153 4.96 15.90 -11.36
C GLU A 153 4.47 15.29 -10.05
N PHE A 154 4.19 16.12 -9.05
CA PHE A 154 3.55 15.67 -7.82
C PHE A 154 2.04 15.89 -7.90
N GLN A 155 1.29 14.83 -7.68
CA GLN A 155 -0.17 14.84 -7.58
C GLN A 155 -0.59 14.48 -6.16
N LYS A 156 -1.81 14.87 -5.76
CA LYS A 156 -2.36 14.49 -4.45
C LYS A 156 -2.66 12.99 -4.44
N GLY A 157 -2.34 12.32 -3.32
CA GLY A 157 -2.59 10.88 -3.19
C GLY A 157 -4.04 10.48 -3.46
N LEU A 158 -5.01 11.28 -3.01
CA LEU A 158 -6.44 11.04 -3.27
C LEU A 158 -6.81 11.09 -4.76
N GLU A 159 -6.13 11.89 -5.56
CA GLU A 159 -6.37 12.00 -7.01
C GLU A 159 -5.86 10.76 -7.76
N ILE A 160 -4.92 10.03 -7.18
CA ILE A 160 -4.33 8.81 -7.77
C ILE A 160 -5.14 7.55 -7.48
N ILE A 161 -5.85 7.50 -6.34
CA ILE A 161 -6.62 6.33 -5.90
C ILE A 161 -7.53 5.75 -6.99
N PRO A 162 -8.31 6.54 -7.76
CA PRO A 162 -9.21 6.00 -8.78
C PRO A 162 -8.51 5.23 -9.91
N TYR A 163 -7.24 5.47 -10.12
CA TYR A 163 -6.46 4.83 -11.20
C TYR A 163 -5.77 3.53 -10.75
N LEU A 164 -5.80 3.22 -9.45
CA LEU A 164 -5.06 2.11 -8.86
C LEU A 164 -5.97 0.98 -8.38
N ALA A 165 -5.50 -0.25 -8.54
CA ALA A 165 -6.15 -1.41 -7.93
C ALA A 165 -5.88 -1.45 -6.41
N PRO A 166 -6.72 -2.14 -5.60
CA PRO A 166 -6.55 -2.17 -4.14
C PRO A 166 -5.18 -2.65 -3.65
N HIS A 167 -4.54 -3.60 -4.35
CA HIS A 167 -3.20 -4.07 -4.00
C HIS A 167 -2.11 -3.04 -4.34
N GLU A 168 -2.30 -2.23 -5.39
CA GLU A 168 -1.42 -1.14 -5.78
C GLU A 168 -1.50 0.01 -4.78
N ILE A 169 -2.71 0.34 -4.32
CA ILE A 169 -2.94 1.32 -3.25
C ILE A 169 -2.22 0.89 -1.98
N ARG A 170 -2.35 -0.38 -1.58
CA ARG A 170 -1.61 -0.92 -0.42
C ARG A 170 -0.10 -0.83 -0.60
N ARG A 171 0.41 -1.12 -1.79
CA ARG A 171 1.84 -1.03 -2.06
C ARG A 171 2.36 0.41 -1.95
N LEU A 172 1.62 1.40 -2.42
CA LEU A 172 2.02 2.80 -2.35
C LEU A 172 1.86 3.40 -0.96
N PHE A 173 0.77 3.10 -0.28
CA PHE A 173 0.39 3.76 0.96
C PHE A 173 0.42 2.87 2.19
N GLY A 174 0.68 1.58 2.03
CA GLY A 174 0.65 0.56 3.10
C GLY A 174 1.91 0.42 3.96
N GLY A 175 2.99 1.13 3.64
CA GLY A 175 4.27 1.09 4.40
C GLY A 175 5.15 -0.13 4.08
N ALA A 176 6.47 0.06 4.17
CA ALA A 176 7.48 -0.96 3.94
C ALA A 176 7.63 -1.99 5.09
N GLY A 177 6.57 -2.28 5.85
CA GLY A 177 6.64 -3.00 7.12
C GLY A 177 5.88 -4.32 7.22
N GLN A 178 5.20 -4.81 6.18
CA GLN A 178 4.53 -6.11 6.28
C GLN A 178 4.48 -6.84 4.93
N GLU A 179 5.61 -7.20 4.38
CA GLU A 179 5.70 -8.47 3.66
C GLU A 179 5.87 -9.58 4.70
N SER A 180 4.78 -9.94 5.38
CA SER A 180 4.70 -11.24 6.03
C SER A 180 4.60 -12.27 4.91
N HIS A 181 5.73 -12.88 4.59
CA HIS A 181 5.75 -14.15 3.89
C HIS A 181 4.96 -15.15 4.72
N SER A 182 3.68 -15.31 4.43
CA SER A 182 2.94 -16.47 4.83
C SER A 182 3.43 -17.62 3.94
N HIS A 183 4.52 -18.26 4.35
CA HIS A 183 4.81 -19.61 3.92
C HIS A 183 3.68 -20.47 4.49
N GLU A 184 2.72 -20.80 3.68
CA GLU A 184 1.90 -21.98 3.90
C GLU A 184 2.84 -23.20 3.77
N GLU A 185 3.36 -23.63 4.92
CA GLU A 185 3.90 -24.96 5.05
C GLU A 185 2.74 -25.95 4.90
N GLY A 186 2.54 -26.39 3.67
CA GLY A 186 1.76 -27.57 3.37
C GLY A 186 2.49 -28.80 3.88
N HIS A 187 2.27 -29.18 5.12
CA HIS A 187 2.60 -30.50 5.62
C HIS A 187 1.73 -31.53 4.90
N ASN A 188 2.23 -32.04 3.79
CA ASN A 188 1.79 -33.33 3.28
C ASN A 188 2.75 -34.40 3.81
N ALA A 189 2.35 -34.97 4.93
CA ALA A 189 2.91 -36.21 5.43
C ALA A 189 2.47 -37.36 4.50
N PHE A 190 3.38 -37.85 3.70
CA PHE A 190 3.27 -39.18 3.10
C PHE A 190 4.57 -39.92 3.37
N HIS A 191 4.52 -40.79 4.39
CA HIS A 191 5.46 -41.89 4.55
C HIS A 191 5.02 -43.02 3.61
N PRO A 192 5.93 -43.62 2.91
CA PRO A 192 5.94 -45.07 2.78
C PRO A 192 7.22 -45.66 3.35
N ASP A 193 7.00 -46.60 4.25
CA ASP A 193 7.99 -47.59 4.70
C ASP A 193 8.66 -48.29 3.51
N HIS A 194 9.98 -48.29 3.50
CA HIS A 194 10.73 -49.35 2.81
C HIS A 194 11.92 -49.76 3.65
N GLU A 195 11.74 -50.92 4.28
CA GLU A 195 12.81 -51.80 4.71
C GLU A 195 13.69 -52.17 3.49
N HIS A 196 14.99 -52.01 3.63
CA HIS A 196 15.94 -52.91 2.91
C HIS A 196 17.23 -53.10 3.70
N SER A 197 17.31 -54.27 4.17
CA SER A 197 18.39 -55.21 4.48
C SER A 197 19.80 -54.81 4.03
N HIS A 198 20.71 -55.06 5.01
CA HIS A 198 22.15 -55.13 4.87
C HIS A 198 22.60 -56.25 3.96
N ILE A 199 23.55 -55.99 3.07
CA ILE A 199 24.46 -57.02 2.58
C ILE A 199 25.88 -56.44 2.56
N HIS A 200 26.75 -57.08 3.36
CA HIS A 200 28.21 -56.96 3.34
C HIS A 200 28.80 -57.53 2.06
N GLY A 201 29.82 -56.88 1.54
CA GLY A 201 30.65 -57.41 0.47
C GLY A 201 32.02 -56.74 0.46
N SER A 202 32.97 -57.39 1.14
CA SER A 202 34.42 -57.11 1.05
C SER A 202 34.99 -57.57 -0.29
N SER A 203 36.01 -56.86 -0.78
CA SER A 203 37.25 -57.39 -1.38
C SER A 203 37.81 -56.38 -2.38
N ASN A 204 38.90 -55.76 -2.06
CA ASN A 204 40.30 -56.12 -2.38
C ASN A 204 40.72 -56.07 -3.84
N HIS A 205 41.83 -55.39 -4.03
CA HIS A 205 42.98 -55.56 -4.95
C HIS A 205 43.06 -54.72 -6.22
N HIS A 206 44.05 -53.91 -6.20
CA HIS A 206 45.35 -53.92 -6.94
C HIS A 206 45.47 -53.15 -8.27
N HIS A 207 46.49 -52.29 -8.25
CA HIS A 207 47.52 -51.97 -9.26
C HIS A 207 47.11 -51.54 -10.72
N HIS A 208 47.43 -50.38 -11.10
CA HIS A 208 48.64 -49.90 -11.81
C HIS A 208 48.58 -48.39 -11.96
#